data_6971f1a2e1fe4c8b7945969147c6b04e
#
_entry.id   6971f1a2e1fe4c8b7945969147c6b04e
#
_cell.length_a   1.000
_cell.length_b   1.000
_cell.length_c   1.000
_cell.angle_alpha   90.00
_cell.angle_beta   90.00
_cell.angle_gamma   90.00
#
_symmetry.space_group_name_H-M   'P 1'
#
loop_
_entity.id
_entity.type
_entity.pdbx_description
1 polymer ?
#
loop_
_entity_poly.entity_id
_entity_poly.type
_entity_poly.pdbx_seq_one_letter_code
_entity_poly.pdbx_strand_id
1 'polypeptide(L)'
;MNTEPIAVRRFREADIAPLVRILTANGQYDFPEVEGPEAMRRVGLCSATVFICAEIDNKVAGYIRATYDGARAIIHLLSVDPQFQKQNIGRTLVRAACTELNHRGAPTVAVTATEDSQSYWEGLDFELLPVFLMLKTGAR
;
A
#
# COMPACT_ATOMS: atom_id res chain seq x y z
N MET A 1 -11.90 18.78 -18.05
CA MET A 1 -11.93 18.41 -16.64
C MET A 1 -10.55 18.52 -16.06
N ASN A 2 -10.41 19.36 -15.05
CA ASN A 2 -9.14 19.48 -14.35
C ASN A 2 -8.99 18.37 -13.32
N THR A 3 -8.16 17.39 -13.62
CA THR A 3 -7.69 16.48 -12.60
C THR A 3 -6.44 17.07 -12.00
N GLU A 4 -6.46 17.29 -10.69
CA GLU A 4 -5.26 17.70 -9.99
C GLU A 4 -4.16 16.65 -10.20
N PRO A 5 -2.91 17.07 -10.43
CA PRO A 5 -1.83 16.11 -10.60
C PRO A 5 -1.59 15.31 -9.32
N ILE A 6 -1.36 14.02 -9.50
CA ILE A 6 -1.03 13.11 -8.41
C ILE A 6 0.47 13.10 -8.23
N ALA A 7 0.94 13.49 -7.05
CA ALA A 7 2.35 13.38 -6.68
C ALA A 7 2.54 12.16 -5.81
N VAL A 8 3.61 11.39 -6.05
CA VAL A 8 3.97 10.26 -5.20
C VAL A 8 5.32 10.53 -4.55
N ARG A 9 5.44 10.14 -3.30
CA ARG A 9 6.66 10.34 -2.52
C ARG A 9 6.72 9.35 -1.37
N ARG A 10 7.87 9.27 -0.73
CA ARG A 10 8.05 8.40 0.43
C ARG A 10 7.24 8.91 1.63
N PHE A 11 6.82 7.98 2.47
CA PHE A 11 6.16 8.25 3.73
C PHE A 11 7.00 9.17 4.62
N ARG A 12 6.32 10.06 5.35
CA ARG A 12 6.89 10.94 6.37
C ARG A 12 6.09 10.85 7.65
N GLU A 13 6.70 11.20 8.78
CA GLU A 13 6.04 11.19 10.10
C GLU A 13 4.70 11.95 10.09
N ALA A 14 4.66 13.09 9.39
CA ALA A 14 3.45 13.92 9.31
C ALA A 14 2.28 13.22 8.61
N ASP A 15 2.53 12.12 7.90
CA ASP A 15 1.48 11.39 7.18
C ASP A 15 0.67 10.47 8.10
N ILE A 16 1.17 10.18 9.30
CA ILE A 16 0.54 9.17 10.17
C ILE A 16 -0.93 9.48 10.44
N ALA A 17 -1.24 10.69 10.91
CA ALA A 17 -2.61 11.04 11.24
C ALA A 17 -3.56 10.94 10.04
N PRO A 18 -3.23 11.53 8.86
CA PRO A 18 -4.09 11.35 7.69
C PRO A 18 -4.22 9.89 7.24
N LEU A 19 -3.15 9.09 7.34
CA LEU A 19 -3.23 7.68 6.94
C LEU A 19 -4.12 6.86 7.87
N VAL A 20 -4.08 7.12 9.18
CA VAL A 20 -4.98 6.46 10.12
C VAL A 20 -6.43 6.80 9.79
N ARG A 21 -6.71 8.06 9.45
CA ARG A 21 -8.07 8.46 9.04
C ARG A 21 -8.52 7.72 7.78
N ILE A 22 -7.64 7.59 6.80
CA ILE A 22 -7.94 6.89 5.54
C ILE A 22 -8.22 5.41 5.81
N LEU A 23 -7.37 4.75 6.59
CA LEU A 23 -7.57 3.36 6.97
C LEU A 23 -8.89 3.15 7.70
N THR A 24 -9.21 4.03 8.63
CA THR A 24 -10.46 3.96 9.39
C THR A 24 -11.66 4.11 8.45
N ALA A 25 -11.61 5.07 7.54
CA ALA A 25 -12.68 5.30 6.57
C ALA A 25 -12.90 4.11 5.64
N ASN A 26 -11.84 3.35 5.35
CA ASN A 26 -11.89 2.19 4.46
C ASN A 26 -12.12 0.87 5.18
N GLY A 27 -12.32 0.88 6.50
CA GLY A 27 -12.48 -0.36 7.26
C GLY A 27 -11.22 -1.21 7.32
N GLN A 28 -10.04 -0.59 7.25
CA GLN A 28 -8.76 -1.27 7.22
C GLN A 28 -7.94 -1.04 8.49
N TYR A 29 -8.60 -0.66 9.59
CA TYR A 29 -7.90 -0.30 10.82
C TYR A 29 -8.29 -1.19 12.02
N ASP A 30 -8.50 -2.49 11.77
CA ASP A 30 -8.89 -3.45 12.82
C ASP A 30 -7.72 -3.84 13.72
N PHE A 31 -6.49 -3.71 13.24
CA PHE A 31 -5.29 -4.15 13.96
C PHE A 31 -4.28 -3.00 14.08
N PRO A 32 -4.48 -2.08 15.05
CA PRO A 32 -3.58 -0.93 15.23
C PRO A 32 -2.11 -1.31 15.48
N GLU A 33 -1.85 -2.47 16.09
CA GLU A 33 -0.49 -2.97 16.31
C GLU A 33 0.23 -3.33 15.01
N VAL A 34 -0.52 -3.56 13.92
CA VAL A 34 0.02 -3.86 12.60
C VAL A 34 -0.02 -2.63 11.69
N GLU A 35 -1.09 -1.83 11.79
CA GLU A 35 -1.34 -0.73 10.86
C GLU A 35 -1.28 0.66 11.50
N GLY A 36 -1.05 0.76 12.80
CA GLY A 36 -1.13 2.02 13.53
C GLY A 36 0.16 2.83 13.53
N PRO A 37 0.17 3.95 14.28
CA PRO A 37 1.29 4.90 14.27
C PRO A 37 2.65 4.29 14.58
N GLU A 38 2.75 3.46 15.61
CA GLU A 38 4.02 2.84 15.97
C GLU A 38 4.51 1.89 14.88
N ALA A 39 3.60 1.11 14.29
CA ALA A 39 3.94 0.23 13.18
C ALA A 39 4.40 1.04 11.97
N MET A 40 3.71 2.13 11.64
CA MET A 40 4.10 3.00 10.52
C MET A 40 5.50 3.56 10.71
N ARG A 41 5.85 3.97 11.94
CA ARG A 41 7.20 4.47 12.21
C ARG A 41 8.26 3.41 11.98
N ARG A 42 8.03 2.20 12.48
CA ARG A 42 8.96 1.08 12.28
C ARG A 42 9.08 0.70 10.81
N VAL A 43 7.96 0.64 10.09
CA VAL A 43 7.95 0.34 8.65
C VAL A 43 8.72 1.41 7.88
N GLY A 44 8.52 2.69 8.23
CA GLY A 44 9.21 3.80 7.58
C GLY A 44 10.72 3.77 7.74
N LEU A 45 11.23 3.12 8.80
CA LEU A 45 12.66 2.98 9.06
C LEU A 45 13.25 1.67 8.52
N CYS A 46 12.42 0.76 8.06
CA CYS A 46 12.88 -0.54 7.58
C CYS A 46 13.35 -0.44 6.14
N SER A 47 14.60 -0.77 5.88
CA SER A 47 15.18 -0.66 4.53
C SER A 47 14.56 -1.63 3.53
N ALA A 48 13.91 -2.70 3.99
CA ALA A 48 13.26 -3.69 3.13
C ALA A 48 11.89 -3.22 2.62
N THR A 49 11.39 -2.09 3.10
CA THR A 49 10.04 -1.64 2.75
C THR A 49 10.04 -0.64 1.60
N VAL A 50 8.90 -0.63 0.90
CA VAL A 50 8.50 0.43 0.00
C VAL A 50 7.24 1.02 0.62
N PHE A 51 7.31 2.26 1.08
CA PHE A 51 6.21 2.94 1.76
C PHE A 51 6.03 4.29 1.09
N ILE A 52 5.03 4.36 0.20
CA ILE A 52 4.83 5.50 -0.71
C ILE A 52 3.44 6.09 -0.46
N CYS A 53 3.39 7.41 -0.35
CA CYS A 53 2.14 8.16 -0.25
C CYS A 53 1.87 8.90 -1.54
N ALA A 54 0.58 9.06 -1.86
CA ALA A 54 0.12 9.90 -2.94
C ALA A 54 -0.49 11.17 -2.37
N GLU A 55 -0.22 12.29 -3.03
CA GLU A 55 -0.78 13.59 -2.68
C GLU A 55 -1.56 14.17 -3.84
N ILE A 56 -2.68 14.80 -3.51
CA ILE A 56 -3.40 15.68 -4.42
C ILE A 56 -3.58 17.00 -3.70
N ASP A 57 -3.14 18.10 -4.32
CA ASP A 57 -3.27 19.45 -3.75
C ASP A 57 -2.71 19.51 -2.33
N ASN A 58 -1.51 18.94 -2.14
CA ASN A 58 -0.80 18.89 -0.86
C ASN A 58 -1.51 18.11 0.24
N LYS A 59 -2.53 17.32 -0.11
CA LYS A 59 -3.24 16.47 0.83
C LYS A 59 -2.90 15.02 0.56
N VAL A 60 -2.64 14.26 1.62
CA VAL A 60 -2.43 12.82 1.49
C VAL A 60 -3.74 12.17 1.04
N ALA A 61 -3.70 11.51 -0.11
CA ALA A 61 -4.87 10.89 -0.74
C ALA A 61 -4.86 9.37 -0.64
N GLY A 62 -3.73 8.78 -0.29
CA GLY A 62 -3.62 7.33 -0.17
C GLY A 62 -2.18 6.90 0.01
N TYR A 63 -1.98 5.58 0.21
CA TYR A 63 -0.65 5.04 0.34
C TYR A 63 -0.59 3.57 -0.02
N ILE A 64 0.63 3.11 -0.26
CA ILE A 64 0.93 1.70 -0.53
C ILE A 64 2.13 1.28 0.31
N ARG A 65 2.08 0.07 0.83
CA ARG A 65 3.15 -0.51 1.62
C ARG A 65 3.51 -1.88 1.07
N ALA A 66 4.80 -2.09 0.80
CA ALA A 66 5.32 -3.34 0.26
C ALA A 66 6.66 -3.66 0.91
N THR A 67 7.09 -4.91 0.80
CA THR A 67 8.41 -5.35 1.24
C THR A 67 9.08 -6.15 0.14
N TYR A 68 10.41 -6.12 0.17
CA TYR A 68 11.25 -6.95 -0.68
C TYR A 68 12.42 -7.46 0.16
N ASP A 69 12.54 -8.78 0.28
CA ASP A 69 13.55 -9.41 1.14
C ASP A 69 14.81 -9.84 0.38
N GLY A 70 14.90 -9.48 -0.89
CA GLY A 70 15.98 -9.91 -1.78
C GLY A 70 15.57 -11.02 -2.73
N ALA A 71 14.42 -11.66 -2.50
CA ALA A 71 13.90 -12.72 -3.35
C ALA A 71 12.42 -12.48 -3.67
N ARG A 72 11.61 -12.25 -2.65
CA ARG A 72 10.16 -12.07 -2.81
C ARG A 72 9.75 -10.65 -2.47
N ALA A 73 8.93 -10.08 -3.34
CA ALA A 73 8.29 -8.79 -3.10
C ALA A 73 6.80 -9.00 -2.91
N ILE A 74 6.23 -8.31 -1.92
CA ILE A 74 4.80 -8.41 -1.64
C ILE A 74 4.24 -7.05 -1.25
N ILE A 75 3.12 -6.69 -1.87
CA ILE A 75 2.33 -5.53 -1.46
C ILE A 75 1.42 -5.98 -0.31
N HIS A 76 1.55 -5.33 0.83
CA HIS A 76 0.78 -5.66 2.03
C HIS A 76 -0.50 -4.86 2.15
N LEU A 77 -0.50 -3.63 1.64
CA LEU A 77 -1.62 -2.73 1.85
C LEU A 77 -1.65 -1.65 0.80
N LEU A 78 -2.83 -1.38 0.28
CA LEU A 78 -3.13 -0.24 -0.57
C LEU A 78 -4.40 0.39 -0.01
N SER A 79 -4.35 1.69 0.27
CA SER A 79 -5.51 2.40 0.79
C SER A 79 -5.59 3.78 0.15
N VAL A 80 -6.77 4.11 -0.37
CA VAL A 80 -7.05 5.38 -1.03
C VAL A 80 -8.20 6.06 -0.30
N ASP A 81 -8.03 7.34 0.02
CA ASP A 81 -9.08 8.13 0.66
C ASP A 81 -10.37 8.04 -0.17
N PRO A 82 -11.51 7.71 0.46
CA PRO A 82 -12.79 7.65 -0.27
C PRO A 82 -13.12 8.91 -1.07
N GLN A 83 -12.67 10.08 -0.63
CA GLN A 83 -12.87 11.34 -1.35
C GLN A 83 -12.15 11.37 -2.70
N PHE A 84 -11.08 10.58 -2.85
CA PHE A 84 -10.22 10.61 -4.03
C PHE A 84 -10.25 9.31 -4.82
N GLN A 85 -11.14 8.38 -4.50
CA GLN A 85 -11.27 7.13 -5.26
C GLN A 85 -11.77 7.44 -6.68
N LYS A 86 -11.48 6.51 -7.61
CA LYS A 86 -11.80 6.64 -9.03
C LYS A 86 -11.04 7.75 -9.76
N GLN A 87 -9.92 8.20 -9.19
CA GLN A 87 -9.04 9.20 -9.81
C GLN A 87 -7.67 8.62 -10.16
N ASN A 88 -7.58 7.29 -10.31
CA ASN A 88 -6.34 6.58 -10.64
C ASN A 88 -5.24 6.64 -9.58
N ILE A 89 -5.56 7.00 -8.35
CA ILE A 89 -4.57 7.08 -7.27
C ILE A 89 -4.04 5.69 -6.94
N GLY A 90 -4.93 4.71 -6.79
CA GLY A 90 -4.52 3.33 -6.52
C GLY A 90 -3.60 2.79 -7.60
N ARG A 91 -3.97 2.96 -8.86
CA ARG A 91 -3.15 2.53 -10.01
C ARG A 91 -1.79 3.22 -9.99
N THR A 92 -1.76 4.52 -9.71
CA THR A 92 -0.52 5.31 -9.64
C THR A 92 0.39 4.79 -8.52
N LEU A 93 -0.18 4.50 -7.36
CA LEU A 93 0.57 3.95 -6.22
C LEU A 93 1.12 2.56 -6.53
N VAL A 94 0.32 1.68 -7.11
CA VAL A 94 0.77 0.32 -7.48
C VAL A 94 1.91 0.42 -8.49
N ARG A 95 1.76 1.27 -9.50
CA ARG A 95 2.80 1.45 -10.52
C ARG A 95 4.10 1.97 -9.90
N ALA A 96 4.01 2.96 -9.01
CA ALA A 96 5.17 3.51 -8.33
C ALA A 96 5.87 2.46 -7.46
N ALA A 97 5.10 1.66 -6.72
CA ALA A 97 5.66 0.60 -5.89
C ALA A 97 6.34 -0.48 -6.75
N CYS A 98 5.69 -0.91 -7.83
CA CYS A 98 6.26 -1.92 -8.73
C CYS A 98 7.54 -1.42 -9.41
N THR A 99 7.58 -0.14 -9.79
CA THR A 99 8.78 0.47 -10.36
C THR A 99 9.93 0.43 -9.36
N GLU A 100 9.67 0.82 -8.11
CA GLU A 100 10.70 0.79 -7.07
C GLU A 100 11.17 -0.63 -6.76
N LEU A 101 10.23 -1.57 -6.65
CA LEU A 101 10.56 -2.97 -6.40
C LEU A 101 11.39 -3.56 -7.54
N ASN A 102 11.03 -3.25 -8.78
CA ASN A 102 11.80 -3.69 -9.95
C ASN A 102 13.22 -3.11 -9.93
N HIS A 103 13.37 -1.85 -9.56
CA HIS A 103 14.67 -1.18 -9.42
C HIS A 103 15.55 -1.87 -8.38
N ARG A 104 14.94 -2.39 -7.32
CA ARG A 104 15.66 -3.12 -6.27
C ARG A 104 16.00 -4.56 -6.67
N GLY A 105 15.47 -5.04 -7.80
CA GLY A 105 15.77 -6.35 -8.34
C GLY A 105 14.68 -7.40 -8.15
N ALA A 106 13.48 -7.01 -7.71
CA ALA A 106 12.39 -7.96 -7.53
C ALA A 106 11.95 -8.54 -8.89
N PRO A 107 11.97 -9.87 -9.06
CA PRO A 107 11.56 -10.49 -10.34
C PRO A 107 10.03 -10.53 -10.49
N THR A 108 9.31 -10.60 -9.40
CA THR A 108 7.85 -10.61 -9.38
C THR A 108 7.35 -9.84 -8.17
N VAL A 109 6.08 -9.43 -8.21
CA VAL A 109 5.43 -8.74 -7.10
C VAL A 109 4.11 -9.45 -6.81
N ALA A 110 3.94 -9.93 -5.58
CA ALA A 110 2.68 -10.49 -5.12
C ALA A 110 1.89 -9.44 -4.36
N VAL A 111 0.62 -9.70 -4.15
CA VAL A 111 -0.24 -8.87 -3.28
C VAL A 111 -1.12 -9.78 -2.43
N THR A 112 -1.32 -9.41 -1.17
CA THR A 112 -2.35 -10.02 -0.34
C THR A 112 -3.64 -9.26 -0.59
N ALA A 113 -4.58 -9.90 -1.28
CA ALA A 113 -5.83 -9.28 -1.69
C ALA A 113 -7.00 -9.95 -0.99
N THR A 114 -8.01 -9.16 -0.64
CA THR A 114 -9.27 -9.71 -0.18
C THR A 114 -10.06 -10.24 -1.38
N GLU A 115 -11.00 -11.12 -1.11
CA GLU A 115 -11.80 -11.73 -2.17
C GLU A 115 -12.54 -10.67 -3.00
N ASP A 116 -13.10 -9.66 -2.35
CA ASP A 116 -13.84 -8.60 -3.02
C ASP A 116 -12.95 -7.60 -3.76
N SER A 117 -11.63 -7.63 -3.56
CA SER A 117 -10.68 -6.79 -4.29
C SER A 117 -10.00 -7.53 -5.45
N GLN A 118 -10.29 -8.81 -5.64
CA GLN A 118 -9.63 -9.64 -6.65
C GLN A 118 -9.70 -9.04 -8.05
N SER A 119 -10.90 -8.61 -8.48
CA SER A 119 -11.08 -8.06 -9.82
C SER A 119 -10.28 -6.77 -10.02
N TYR A 120 -10.12 -5.97 -8.98
CA TYR A 120 -9.29 -4.78 -9.03
C TYR A 120 -7.84 -5.12 -9.37
N TRP A 121 -7.28 -6.10 -8.65
CA TRP A 121 -5.89 -6.52 -8.87
C TRP A 121 -5.70 -7.22 -10.21
N GLU A 122 -6.68 -8.01 -10.65
CA GLU A 122 -6.65 -8.62 -11.98
C GLU A 122 -6.62 -7.55 -13.07
N GLY A 123 -7.32 -6.45 -12.87
CA GLY A 123 -7.29 -5.31 -13.77
C GLY A 123 -5.92 -4.61 -13.83
N LEU A 124 -5.04 -4.89 -12.87
CA LEU A 124 -3.66 -4.39 -12.84
C LEU A 124 -2.64 -5.49 -13.18
N ASP A 125 -3.09 -6.54 -13.85
CA ASP A 125 -2.26 -7.66 -14.35
C ASP A 125 -1.71 -8.59 -13.27
N PHE A 126 -2.39 -8.65 -12.12
CA PHE A 126 -2.10 -9.66 -11.11
C PHE A 126 -2.94 -10.91 -11.37
N GLU A 127 -2.36 -12.08 -11.22
CA GLU A 127 -3.04 -13.35 -11.40
C GLU A 127 -3.29 -14.02 -10.06
N LEU A 128 -4.49 -14.59 -9.88
CA LEU A 128 -4.79 -15.36 -8.68
C LEU A 128 -3.96 -16.66 -8.66
N LEU A 129 -3.26 -16.88 -7.56
CA LEU A 129 -2.49 -18.11 -7.35
C LEU A 129 -3.25 -19.03 -6.39
N PRO A 130 -3.08 -20.36 -6.54
CA PRO A 130 -3.76 -21.33 -5.67
C PRO A 130 -3.04 -21.50 -4.33
N VAL A 131 -2.92 -20.40 -3.57
CA VAL A 131 -2.25 -20.37 -2.27
C VAL A 131 -3.16 -19.66 -1.28
N PHE A 132 -2.97 -19.97 0.01
CA PHE A 132 -3.73 -19.32 1.07
C PHE A 132 -2.80 -18.55 1.98
N LEU A 133 -3.27 -17.41 2.46
CA LEU A 133 -2.62 -16.71 3.56
C LEU A 133 -3.13 -17.31 4.85
N MET A 134 -2.22 -17.79 5.69
CA MET A 134 -2.56 -18.38 6.99
C MET A 134 -1.89 -17.57 8.08
N LEU A 135 -2.64 -17.25 9.13
CA LEU A 135 -2.18 -16.39 10.21
C LEU A 135 -2.10 -17.18 11.51
N LYS A 136 -1.00 -17.01 12.21
CA LYS A 136 -0.85 -17.51 13.58
C LYS A 136 -0.74 -16.31 14.52
N THR A 137 -1.61 -16.24 15.51
CA THR A 137 -1.55 -15.18 16.50
C THR A 137 -0.41 -15.46 17.48
N GLY A 138 0.48 -14.50 17.65
CA GLY A 138 1.72 -14.67 18.39
C GLY A 138 2.71 -15.52 17.62
N ALA A 139 3.91 -15.00 17.40
CA ALA A 139 4.93 -15.65 16.57
C ALA A 139 5.76 -16.67 17.33
N ARG A 140 5.16 -17.44 18.25
CA ARG A 140 5.85 -18.43 19.06
C ARG A 140 5.58 -19.85 18.62
#